data_643cf3923866d2ff74e3d44b6cc2d223
#
_entry.id   643cf3923866d2ff74e3d44b6cc2d223
#
_cell.length_a   1.000
_cell.length_b   1.000
_cell.length_c   1.000
_cell.angle_alpha   90.00
_cell.angle_beta   90.00
_cell.angle_gamma   90.00
#
_symmetry.space_group_name_H-M   'P 1'
#
loop_
_entity.id
_entity.type
_entity.pdbx_description
1 polymer ?
#
loop_
_entity_poly.entity_id
_entity_poly.type
_entity_poly.pdbx_seq_one_letter_code
_entity_poly.pdbx_strand_id
1 'polypeptide(L)'
;QVGFTVVTSDMRGHGEHAPKLGFFKEKDGDRYLLSDQVQITAYIRERFQTEKVMIFAHSMGTIIARNLLCTQSHSYAKVVLSGFPNYPGTQIIRIGFFLTNLLTRARGPMYHSKLVQQLSVGNFNKQVKHAKTEADWICSDEQVVQAYLQDPYCGHGFSVSAFHDLYMLTTAMHQVSNYRDVNETLPILMIRGSEDPCTGYEKGAKDSVDTLKQAGFSNISTITYPHMRHEILNEKENEKVYADVIAFYEKT
;
A
#
# COMPACT_ATOMS: atom_id res chain seq x y z
N GLN A 1 24.64 -5.85 -1.07
CA GLN A 1 23.93 -7.14 -1.29
C GLN A 1 24.07 -7.97 -0.02
N VAL A 2 22.93 -8.36 0.57
CA VAL A 2 22.87 -9.08 1.86
C VAL A 2 22.30 -10.49 1.73
N GLY A 3 22.35 -11.09 0.53
CA GLY A 3 22.02 -12.50 0.30
C GLY A 3 20.51 -12.82 0.18
N PHE A 4 19.63 -11.82 0.09
CA PHE A 4 18.21 -12.08 -0.21
C PHE A 4 17.96 -12.23 -1.71
N THR A 5 17.13 -13.20 -2.08
CA THR A 5 16.51 -13.23 -3.41
C THR A 5 15.26 -12.37 -3.37
N VAL A 6 15.18 -11.39 -4.27
CA VAL A 6 14.05 -10.46 -4.37
C VAL A 6 13.26 -10.77 -5.63
N VAL A 7 11.95 -10.90 -5.47
CA VAL A 7 11.00 -11.06 -6.57
C VAL A 7 10.05 -9.88 -6.55
N THR A 8 9.94 -9.19 -7.67
CA THR A 8 9.01 -8.08 -7.88
C THR A 8 8.10 -8.39 -9.05
N SER A 9 6.91 -7.82 -9.05
CA SER A 9 5.96 -7.91 -10.16
C SER A 9 5.19 -6.61 -10.30
N ASP A 10 4.86 -6.24 -11.53
CA ASP A 10 3.90 -5.17 -11.75
C ASP A 10 2.50 -5.62 -11.33
N MET A 11 1.81 -4.78 -10.58
CA MET A 11 0.42 -5.01 -10.24
C MET A 11 -0.48 -4.67 -11.43
N ARG A 12 -1.70 -5.22 -11.45
CA ARG A 12 -2.70 -4.84 -12.45
C ARG A 12 -2.84 -3.33 -12.54
N GLY A 13 -2.83 -2.82 -13.77
CA GLY A 13 -2.92 -1.38 -14.05
C GLY A 13 -1.64 -0.59 -13.79
N HIS A 14 -0.52 -1.27 -13.61
CA HIS A 14 0.80 -0.67 -13.42
C HIS A 14 1.83 -1.26 -14.38
N GLY A 15 2.90 -0.50 -14.62
CA GLY A 15 4.03 -0.92 -15.45
C GLY A 15 3.75 -0.86 -16.95
N GLU A 16 4.79 -1.15 -17.71
CA GLU A 16 4.82 -1.06 -19.18
C GLU A 16 3.82 -2.00 -19.87
N HIS A 17 3.58 -3.17 -19.27
CA HIS A 17 2.71 -4.19 -19.85
C HIS A 17 1.24 -4.09 -19.42
N ALA A 18 0.87 -3.06 -18.68
CA ALA A 18 -0.53 -2.84 -18.31
C ALA A 18 -1.38 -2.51 -19.55
N PRO A 19 -2.46 -3.25 -19.84
CA PRO A 19 -3.37 -2.92 -20.94
C PRO A 19 -3.95 -1.50 -20.85
N LYS A 20 -4.11 -1.02 -19.62
CA LYS A 20 -4.50 0.35 -19.30
C LYS A 20 -3.99 0.70 -17.92
N LEU A 21 -3.22 1.78 -17.81
CA LEU A 21 -2.72 2.29 -16.55
C LEU A 21 -3.87 2.73 -15.64
N GLY A 22 -3.75 2.41 -14.36
CA GLY A 22 -4.73 2.74 -13.33
C GLY A 22 -6.06 1.96 -13.43
N PHE A 23 -6.12 0.88 -14.20
CA PHE A 23 -7.29 0.02 -14.32
C PHE A 23 -6.97 -1.43 -13.94
N PHE A 24 -7.63 -1.97 -12.89
CA PHE A 24 -7.36 -3.32 -12.41
C PHE A 24 -8.18 -4.37 -13.15
N LYS A 25 -9.50 -4.18 -13.14
CA LYS A 25 -10.48 -5.04 -13.81
C LYS A 25 -11.80 -4.30 -13.95
N GLU A 26 -12.68 -4.81 -14.81
CA GLU A 26 -14.02 -4.26 -14.95
C GLU A 26 -14.89 -4.51 -13.70
N LYS A 27 -14.76 -5.70 -13.13
CA LYS A 27 -15.43 -6.14 -11.89
C LYS A 27 -14.49 -6.99 -11.05
N ASP A 28 -14.68 -6.96 -9.74
CA ASP A 28 -13.94 -7.79 -8.76
C ASP A 28 -12.41 -7.57 -8.83
N GLY A 29 -11.94 -6.36 -9.20
CA GLY A 29 -10.51 -6.06 -9.32
C GLY A 29 -9.77 -6.23 -7.99
N ASP A 30 -10.44 -5.96 -6.87
CA ASP A 30 -9.97 -6.23 -5.51
C ASP A 30 -9.60 -7.71 -5.30
N ARG A 31 -10.47 -8.64 -5.74
CA ARG A 31 -10.23 -10.08 -5.64
C ARG A 31 -9.09 -10.54 -6.56
N TYR A 32 -9.01 -9.97 -7.77
CA TYR A 32 -7.91 -10.30 -8.69
C TYR A 32 -6.57 -9.82 -8.15
N LEU A 33 -6.49 -8.63 -7.56
CA LEU A 33 -5.26 -8.15 -6.92
C LEU A 33 -4.77 -9.11 -5.81
N LEU A 34 -5.67 -9.61 -4.98
CA LEU A 34 -5.34 -10.57 -3.92
C LEU A 34 -4.95 -11.94 -4.49
N SER A 35 -5.72 -12.44 -5.46
CA SER A 35 -5.46 -13.73 -6.11
C SER A 35 -4.10 -13.76 -6.81
N ASP A 36 -3.71 -12.67 -7.48
CA ASP A 36 -2.40 -12.55 -8.12
C ASP A 36 -1.27 -12.71 -7.10
N GLN A 37 -1.37 -12.08 -5.94
CA GLN A 37 -0.33 -12.17 -4.90
C GLN A 37 -0.27 -13.57 -4.26
N VAL A 38 -1.40 -14.24 -4.12
CA VAL A 38 -1.43 -15.65 -3.67
C VAL A 38 -0.71 -16.55 -4.69
N GLN A 39 -0.97 -16.35 -5.98
CA GLN A 39 -0.31 -17.11 -7.06
C GLN A 39 1.19 -16.82 -7.12
N ILE A 40 1.61 -15.55 -6.98
CA ILE A 40 3.02 -15.16 -6.91
C ILE A 40 3.70 -15.81 -5.70
N THR A 41 3.04 -15.83 -4.55
CA THR A 41 3.57 -16.50 -3.35
C THR A 41 3.76 -17.99 -3.57
N ALA A 42 2.81 -18.66 -4.21
CA ALA A 42 2.90 -20.08 -4.56
C ALA A 42 4.05 -20.33 -5.56
N TYR A 43 4.15 -19.49 -6.60
CA TYR A 43 5.26 -19.55 -7.57
C TYR A 43 6.63 -19.39 -6.91
N ILE A 44 6.79 -18.45 -5.99
CA ILE A 44 8.04 -18.21 -5.25
C ILE A 44 8.42 -19.48 -4.46
N ARG A 45 7.47 -20.06 -3.74
CA ARG A 45 7.69 -21.28 -2.97
C ARG A 45 8.16 -22.44 -3.84
N GLU A 46 7.47 -22.67 -4.93
CA GLU A 46 7.81 -23.73 -5.87
C GLU A 46 9.17 -23.47 -6.55
N ARG A 47 9.38 -22.26 -7.09
CA ARG A 47 10.57 -21.90 -7.86
C ARG A 47 11.86 -21.92 -7.04
N PHE A 48 11.79 -21.50 -5.78
CA PHE A 48 12.94 -21.39 -4.90
C PHE A 48 12.97 -22.46 -3.80
N GLN A 49 12.04 -23.41 -3.83
CA GLN A 49 11.95 -24.52 -2.85
C GLN A 49 12.02 -24.00 -1.40
N THR A 50 11.23 -22.99 -1.09
CA THR A 50 11.24 -22.32 0.21
C THR A 50 9.84 -22.19 0.80
N GLU A 51 9.72 -22.41 2.10
CA GLU A 51 8.53 -22.10 2.86
C GLU A 51 8.57 -20.67 3.49
N LYS A 52 9.76 -20.04 3.47
CA LYS A 52 10.01 -18.75 4.11
C LYS A 52 9.88 -17.61 3.10
N VAL A 53 8.65 -17.24 2.76
CA VAL A 53 8.38 -16.05 1.95
C VAL A 53 8.23 -14.84 2.88
N MET A 54 8.92 -13.75 2.56
CA MET A 54 8.82 -12.48 3.26
C MET A 54 8.21 -11.43 2.34
N ILE A 55 7.42 -10.52 2.91
CA ILE A 55 6.79 -9.42 2.17
C ILE A 55 7.44 -8.09 2.55
N PHE A 56 7.83 -7.32 1.53
CA PHE A 56 7.96 -5.87 1.62
C PHE A 56 6.84 -5.23 0.80
N ALA A 57 5.96 -4.51 1.47
CA ALA A 57 4.85 -3.80 0.82
C ALA A 57 4.97 -2.29 1.05
N HIS A 58 4.69 -1.49 0.01
CA HIS A 58 4.67 -0.03 0.09
C HIS A 58 3.33 0.52 -0.38
N SER A 59 2.83 1.56 0.27
CA SER A 59 1.64 2.31 -0.12
C SER A 59 0.43 1.39 -0.40
N MET A 60 -0.16 1.43 -1.59
CA MET A 60 -1.24 0.53 -2.02
C MET A 60 -0.90 -0.95 -1.77
N GLY A 61 0.37 -1.34 -1.93
CA GLY A 61 0.82 -2.70 -1.64
C GLY A 61 0.57 -3.12 -0.19
N THR A 62 0.59 -2.16 0.77
CA THR A 62 0.28 -2.46 2.17
C THR A 62 -1.21 -2.72 2.42
N ILE A 63 -2.10 -2.10 1.64
CA ILE A 63 -3.53 -2.41 1.67
C ILE A 63 -3.73 -3.86 1.22
N ILE A 64 -3.08 -4.26 0.13
CA ILE A 64 -3.14 -5.63 -0.40
C ILE A 64 -2.53 -6.61 0.62
N ALA A 65 -1.34 -6.33 1.15
CA ALA A 65 -0.68 -7.18 2.13
C ALA A 65 -1.54 -7.38 3.39
N ARG A 66 -2.14 -6.32 3.94
CA ARG A 66 -3.05 -6.42 5.10
C ARG A 66 -4.28 -7.28 4.80
N ASN A 67 -4.83 -7.21 3.60
CA ASN A 67 -5.92 -8.10 3.17
C ASN A 67 -5.45 -9.56 3.02
N LEU A 68 -4.24 -9.81 2.53
CA LEU A 68 -3.66 -11.15 2.52
C LEU A 68 -3.51 -11.70 3.94
N LEU A 69 -3.10 -10.86 4.90
CA LEU A 69 -2.99 -11.27 6.30
C LEU A 69 -4.32 -11.67 6.93
N CYS A 70 -5.46 -11.26 6.37
CA CYS A 70 -6.78 -11.69 6.87
C CYS A 70 -6.98 -13.21 6.82
N THR A 71 -6.34 -13.92 5.87
CA THR A 71 -6.56 -15.35 5.65
C THR A 71 -5.30 -16.14 5.28
N GLN A 72 -4.17 -15.47 5.06
CA GLN A 72 -2.93 -16.06 4.54
C GLN A 72 -1.71 -15.78 5.44
N SER A 73 -1.92 -15.34 6.68
CA SER A 73 -0.81 -14.91 7.56
C SER A 73 0.22 -16.01 7.83
N HIS A 74 -0.20 -17.28 7.84
CA HIS A 74 0.69 -18.45 7.96
C HIS A 74 1.58 -18.67 6.73
N SER A 75 1.26 -18.03 5.61
CA SER A 75 2.05 -18.12 4.37
C SER A 75 3.33 -17.30 4.38
N TYR A 76 3.52 -16.46 5.39
CA TYR A 76 4.63 -15.52 5.42
C TYR A 76 5.48 -15.68 6.66
N ALA A 77 6.79 -15.50 6.50
CA ALA A 77 7.74 -15.58 7.60
C ALA A 77 7.93 -14.22 8.28
N LYS A 78 7.88 -13.11 7.52
CA LYS A 78 7.99 -11.73 8.01
C LYS A 78 7.30 -10.78 7.03
N VAL A 79 6.82 -9.65 7.55
CA VAL A 79 6.13 -8.62 6.76
C VAL A 79 6.65 -7.24 7.13
N VAL A 80 7.01 -6.44 6.11
CA VAL A 80 7.28 -5.01 6.24
C VAL A 80 6.18 -4.24 5.53
N LEU A 81 5.56 -3.29 6.24
CA LEU A 81 4.54 -2.38 5.71
C LEU A 81 5.09 -0.96 5.74
N SER A 82 5.40 -0.40 4.57
CA SER A 82 5.99 0.92 4.39
C SER A 82 4.99 1.92 3.84
N GLY A 83 4.89 3.12 4.43
CA GLY A 83 4.00 4.18 3.96
C GLY A 83 2.53 3.71 3.89
N PHE A 84 2.08 2.98 4.87
CA PHE A 84 0.79 2.28 4.90
C PHE A 84 -0.40 3.25 4.98
N PRO A 85 -1.32 3.28 3.98
CA PRO A 85 -2.50 4.12 4.02
C PRO A 85 -3.37 3.81 5.24
N ASN A 86 -3.85 4.87 5.91
CA ASN A 86 -4.79 4.73 7.01
C ASN A 86 -6.23 4.52 6.51
N TYR A 87 -7.11 4.04 7.39
CA TYR A 87 -8.54 4.04 7.13
C TYR A 87 -9.11 5.46 7.26
N PRO A 88 -9.69 6.05 6.19
CA PRO A 88 -10.11 7.45 6.21
C PRO A 88 -11.43 7.68 6.96
N GLY A 89 -12.09 6.63 7.42
CA GLY A 89 -13.38 6.66 8.10
C GLY A 89 -14.57 6.31 7.21
N THR A 90 -15.62 5.78 7.86
CA THR A 90 -16.81 5.22 7.19
C THR A 90 -17.52 6.21 6.28
N GLN A 91 -17.59 7.49 6.66
CA GLN A 91 -18.29 8.50 5.85
C GLN A 91 -17.57 8.77 4.54
N ILE A 92 -16.24 8.91 4.56
CA ILE A 92 -15.42 9.13 3.35
C ILE A 92 -15.54 7.91 2.42
N ILE A 93 -15.46 6.72 2.97
CA ILE A 93 -15.62 5.47 2.19
C ILE A 93 -17.01 5.39 1.55
N ARG A 94 -18.10 5.73 2.26
CA ARG A 94 -19.46 5.75 1.71
C ARG A 94 -19.61 6.73 0.55
N ILE A 95 -19.05 7.92 0.69
CA ILE A 95 -19.05 8.93 -0.39
C ILE A 95 -18.25 8.39 -1.59
N GLY A 96 -17.08 7.78 -1.34
CA GLY A 96 -16.28 7.15 -2.38
C GLY A 96 -17.04 6.07 -3.15
N PHE A 97 -17.71 5.15 -2.47
CA PHE A 97 -18.56 4.13 -3.10
C PHE A 97 -19.70 4.74 -3.91
N PHE A 98 -20.39 5.74 -3.36
CA PHE A 98 -21.48 6.40 -4.07
C PHE A 98 -20.99 7.04 -5.38
N LEU A 99 -19.92 7.81 -5.33
CA LEU A 99 -19.36 8.51 -6.50
C LEU A 99 -18.82 7.52 -7.54
N THR A 100 -18.07 6.50 -7.12
CA THR A 100 -17.52 5.51 -8.04
C THR A 100 -18.61 4.70 -8.72
N ASN A 101 -19.65 4.26 -8.00
CA ASN A 101 -20.80 3.57 -8.56
C ASN A 101 -21.59 4.42 -9.56
N LEU A 102 -21.85 5.70 -9.21
CA LEU A 102 -22.54 6.63 -10.09
C LEU A 102 -21.76 6.86 -11.39
N LEU A 103 -20.47 7.12 -11.28
CA LEU A 103 -19.60 7.39 -12.43
C LEU A 103 -19.35 6.13 -13.28
N THR A 104 -19.25 4.96 -12.68
CA THR A 104 -19.16 3.69 -13.41
C THR A 104 -20.40 3.47 -14.28
N ARG A 105 -21.60 3.74 -13.74
CA ARG A 105 -22.85 3.63 -14.52
C ARG A 105 -22.96 4.68 -15.64
N ALA A 106 -22.50 5.89 -15.38
CA ALA A 106 -22.64 7.01 -16.32
C ALA A 106 -21.55 7.06 -17.40
N ARG A 107 -20.32 6.62 -17.10
CA ARG A 107 -19.12 6.80 -17.94
C ARG A 107 -18.35 5.52 -18.20
N GLY A 108 -18.75 4.40 -17.57
CA GLY A 108 -18.06 3.11 -17.64
C GLY A 108 -16.92 2.97 -16.62
N PRO A 109 -16.48 1.71 -16.37
CA PRO A 109 -15.53 1.37 -15.31
C PRO A 109 -14.12 1.93 -15.52
N MET A 110 -13.73 2.14 -16.76
CA MET A 110 -12.40 2.66 -17.13
C MET A 110 -12.30 4.20 -17.09
N TYR A 111 -13.36 4.89 -16.70
CA TYR A 111 -13.35 6.35 -16.62
C TYR A 111 -12.42 6.85 -15.51
N HIS A 112 -11.53 7.81 -15.81
CA HIS A 112 -10.69 8.49 -14.85
C HIS A 112 -11.36 9.79 -14.41
N SER A 113 -11.74 9.87 -13.13
CA SER A 113 -12.43 11.03 -12.57
C SER A 113 -11.47 11.89 -11.75
N LYS A 114 -11.23 13.12 -12.21
CA LYS A 114 -10.44 14.11 -11.45
C LYS A 114 -11.03 14.36 -10.06
N LEU A 115 -12.36 14.34 -9.92
CA LEU A 115 -13.03 14.53 -8.64
C LEU A 115 -12.70 13.38 -7.67
N VAL A 116 -12.84 12.12 -8.10
CA VAL A 116 -12.52 10.96 -7.25
C VAL A 116 -11.04 10.93 -6.91
N GLN A 117 -10.16 11.17 -7.89
CA GLN A 117 -8.72 11.28 -7.66
C GLN A 117 -8.40 12.35 -6.61
N GLN A 118 -8.99 13.54 -6.72
CA GLN A 118 -8.77 14.65 -5.78
C GLN A 118 -9.25 14.31 -4.37
N LEU A 119 -10.40 13.66 -4.23
CA LEU A 119 -10.96 13.26 -2.94
C LEU A 119 -10.18 12.11 -2.28
N SER A 120 -9.56 11.26 -3.07
CA SER A 120 -8.82 10.08 -2.57
C SER A 120 -7.38 10.41 -2.23
N VAL A 121 -6.59 10.85 -3.21
CA VAL A 121 -5.15 11.06 -3.05
C VAL A 121 -4.71 12.52 -3.21
N GLY A 122 -5.47 13.32 -3.94
CA GLY A 122 -5.11 14.72 -4.21
C GLY A 122 -5.10 15.65 -3.00
N ASN A 123 -5.68 15.20 -1.87
CA ASN A 123 -5.63 15.96 -0.64
C ASN A 123 -4.33 15.77 0.15
N PHE A 124 -3.53 14.75 -0.16
CA PHE A 124 -2.26 14.52 0.55
C PHE A 124 -1.31 15.70 0.33
N ASN A 125 -1.17 16.16 -0.89
CA ASN A 125 -0.27 17.26 -1.21
C ASN A 125 -0.66 18.61 -0.57
N LYS A 126 -1.95 18.83 -0.28
CA LYS A 126 -2.43 20.04 0.44
C LYS A 126 -1.94 20.11 1.89
N GLN A 127 -1.49 19.00 2.44
CA GLN A 127 -0.99 18.90 3.81
C GLN A 127 0.53 19.15 3.88
N VAL A 128 1.20 19.23 2.71
CA VAL A 128 2.63 19.55 2.63
C VAL A 128 2.82 21.06 2.68
N LYS A 129 3.56 21.54 3.67
CA LYS A 129 3.90 22.96 3.77
C LYS A 129 4.78 23.39 2.61
N HIS A 130 4.43 24.49 1.97
CA HIS A 130 5.17 25.05 0.84
C HIS A 130 5.36 24.08 -0.35
N ALA A 131 4.35 23.24 -0.62
CA ALA A 131 4.37 22.36 -1.80
C ALA A 131 4.56 23.18 -3.08
N LYS A 132 5.48 22.74 -3.93
CA LYS A 132 5.84 23.36 -5.21
C LYS A 132 5.19 22.65 -6.40
N THR A 133 4.89 21.35 -6.23
CA THR A 133 4.32 20.48 -7.25
C THR A 133 3.09 19.75 -6.69
N GLU A 134 2.41 18.98 -7.51
CA GLU A 134 1.28 18.13 -7.07
C GLU A 134 1.72 16.82 -6.40
N ALA A 135 3.02 16.51 -6.42
CA ALA A 135 3.58 15.25 -5.93
C ALA A 135 4.55 15.41 -4.75
N ASP A 136 4.68 16.60 -4.17
CA ASP A 136 5.63 16.82 -3.07
C ASP A 136 5.35 15.96 -1.83
N TRP A 137 4.12 15.48 -1.66
CA TRP A 137 3.78 14.57 -0.57
C TRP A 137 4.51 13.22 -0.63
N ILE A 138 5.06 12.87 -1.78
CA ILE A 138 5.73 11.58 -2.02
C ILE A 138 7.10 11.55 -1.34
N CYS A 139 7.93 12.59 -1.56
CA CYS A 139 9.30 12.63 -1.08
C CYS A 139 9.72 14.07 -0.74
N SER A 140 10.63 14.25 0.20
CA SER A 140 11.21 15.55 0.52
C SER A 140 12.32 15.94 -0.47
N ASP A 141 12.90 14.98 -1.21
CA ASP A 141 13.88 15.23 -2.24
C ASP A 141 13.21 15.68 -3.55
N GLU A 142 13.47 16.94 -3.95
CA GLU A 142 12.91 17.53 -5.16
C GLU A 142 13.33 16.76 -6.43
N GLN A 143 14.51 16.13 -6.45
CA GLN A 143 14.96 15.36 -7.61
C GLN A 143 14.12 14.07 -7.77
N VAL A 144 13.79 13.41 -6.68
CA VAL A 144 12.91 12.24 -6.68
C VAL A 144 11.51 12.63 -7.14
N VAL A 145 10.97 13.76 -6.63
CA VAL A 145 9.67 14.28 -7.05
C VAL A 145 9.65 14.61 -8.54
N GLN A 146 10.70 15.23 -9.06
CA GLN A 146 10.80 15.54 -10.50
C GLN A 146 10.89 14.27 -11.35
N ALA A 147 11.68 13.28 -10.93
CA ALA A 147 11.75 11.99 -11.62
C ALA A 147 10.38 11.30 -11.67
N TYR A 148 9.64 11.29 -10.55
CA TYR A 148 8.27 10.77 -10.49
C TYR A 148 7.31 11.48 -11.45
N LEU A 149 7.37 12.82 -11.52
CA LEU A 149 6.49 13.61 -12.40
C LEU A 149 6.81 13.41 -13.89
N GLN A 150 8.04 13.04 -14.22
CA GLN A 150 8.49 12.81 -15.60
C GLN A 150 8.30 11.37 -16.06
N ASP A 151 8.10 10.42 -15.12
CA ASP A 151 7.89 9.01 -15.44
C ASP A 151 6.46 8.78 -15.94
N PRO A 152 6.26 8.29 -17.18
CA PRO A 152 4.94 8.03 -17.74
C PRO A 152 4.16 6.93 -17.02
N TYR A 153 4.83 6.10 -16.23
CA TYR A 153 4.22 5.04 -15.43
C TYR A 153 3.88 5.46 -14.01
N CYS A 154 4.21 6.69 -13.62
CA CYS A 154 3.89 7.29 -12.33
C CYS A 154 2.76 8.32 -12.45
N GLY A 155 2.05 8.58 -11.36
CA GLY A 155 1.05 9.66 -11.28
C GLY A 155 -0.17 9.56 -12.22
N HIS A 156 -0.33 8.49 -12.97
CA HIS A 156 -1.38 8.33 -13.99
C HIS A 156 -2.82 8.29 -13.43
N GLY A 157 -2.98 8.22 -12.10
CA GLY A 157 -4.27 8.11 -11.44
C GLY A 157 -4.97 6.77 -11.66
N PHE A 158 -6.11 6.58 -10.99
CA PHE A 158 -6.89 5.35 -11.08
C PHE A 158 -8.23 5.57 -11.78
N SER A 159 -8.73 4.54 -12.44
CA SER A 159 -10.11 4.49 -12.95
C SER A 159 -11.11 4.45 -11.79
N VAL A 160 -12.37 4.77 -12.08
CA VAL A 160 -13.44 4.73 -11.05
C VAL A 160 -13.65 3.32 -10.51
N SER A 161 -13.48 2.26 -11.32
CA SER A 161 -13.56 0.89 -10.84
C SER A 161 -12.38 0.55 -9.93
N ALA A 162 -11.16 0.98 -10.27
CA ALA A 162 -9.98 0.75 -9.45
C ALA A 162 -10.07 1.48 -8.09
N PHE A 163 -10.60 2.71 -8.06
CA PHE A 163 -10.90 3.38 -6.79
C PHE A 163 -11.97 2.65 -5.97
N HIS A 164 -13.01 2.13 -6.62
CA HIS A 164 -14.01 1.29 -5.96
C HIS A 164 -13.36 0.06 -5.31
N ASP A 165 -12.49 -0.65 -6.04
CA ASP A 165 -11.75 -1.80 -5.54
C ASP A 165 -10.84 -1.43 -4.35
N LEU A 166 -10.14 -0.28 -4.43
CA LEU A 166 -9.33 0.22 -3.32
C LEU A 166 -10.16 0.56 -2.08
N TYR A 167 -11.37 1.11 -2.23
CA TYR A 167 -12.27 1.34 -1.09
C TYR A 167 -12.75 0.02 -0.48
N MET A 168 -13.01 -1.02 -1.31
CA MET A 168 -13.34 -2.37 -0.83
C MET A 168 -12.19 -2.92 0.02
N LEU A 169 -10.97 -2.91 -0.51
CA LEU A 169 -9.78 -3.41 0.19
C LEU A 169 -9.45 -2.60 1.44
N THR A 170 -9.58 -1.26 1.38
CA THR A 170 -9.34 -0.38 2.54
C THR A 170 -10.35 -0.63 3.65
N THR A 171 -11.60 -0.89 3.30
CA THR A 171 -12.63 -1.28 4.27
C THR A 171 -12.34 -2.65 4.86
N ALA A 172 -12.01 -3.62 4.01
CA ALA A 172 -11.80 -5.00 4.44
C ALA A 172 -10.58 -5.13 5.38
N MET A 173 -9.47 -4.45 5.11
CA MET A 173 -8.28 -4.48 5.96
C MET A 173 -8.48 -3.85 7.35
N HIS A 174 -9.46 -2.94 7.50
CA HIS A 174 -9.77 -2.29 8.77
C HIS A 174 -10.79 -3.06 9.61
N GLN A 175 -11.50 -4.01 9.00
CA GLN A 175 -12.52 -4.80 9.68
C GLN A 175 -11.90 -6.01 10.36
N VAL A 176 -11.72 -5.95 11.69
CA VAL A 176 -11.09 -6.98 12.51
C VAL A 176 -11.70 -8.37 12.30
N SER A 177 -13.02 -8.46 12.10
CA SER A 177 -13.74 -9.75 11.86
C SER A 177 -13.35 -10.46 10.56
N ASN A 178 -12.63 -9.79 9.65
CA ASN A 178 -12.13 -10.42 8.42
C ASN A 178 -10.86 -11.24 8.65
N TYR A 179 -10.13 -10.95 9.73
CA TYR A 179 -8.93 -11.69 10.10
C TYR A 179 -9.33 -13.02 10.74
N ARG A 180 -8.98 -14.12 10.07
CA ARG A 180 -9.35 -15.46 10.49
C ARG A 180 -8.12 -16.35 10.48
N ASP A 181 -7.95 -17.14 11.53
CA ASP A 181 -6.81 -18.05 11.65
C ASP A 181 -5.46 -17.35 11.44
N VAL A 182 -5.22 -16.30 12.22
CA VAL A 182 -4.01 -15.48 12.10
C VAL A 182 -2.82 -16.15 12.76
N ASN A 183 -1.64 -15.99 12.16
CA ASN A 183 -0.37 -16.30 12.82
C ASN A 183 -0.05 -15.17 13.81
N GLU A 184 -0.45 -15.33 15.06
CA GLU A 184 -0.33 -14.31 16.11
C GLU A 184 1.11 -13.84 16.34
N THR A 185 2.10 -14.70 16.10
CA THR A 185 3.52 -14.44 16.30
C THR A 185 4.24 -13.94 15.06
N LEU A 186 3.54 -13.79 13.90
CA LEU A 186 4.12 -13.29 12.67
C LEU A 186 4.81 -11.94 12.93
N PRO A 187 6.13 -11.82 12.67
CA PRO A 187 6.82 -10.56 12.81
C PRO A 187 6.36 -9.56 11.75
N ILE A 188 5.84 -8.43 12.21
CA ILE A 188 5.38 -7.32 11.35
C ILE A 188 6.14 -6.06 11.74
N LEU A 189 6.79 -5.43 10.74
CA LEU A 189 7.42 -4.12 10.90
C LEU A 189 6.62 -3.08 10.10
N MET A 190 6.11 -2.07 10.77
CA MET A 190 5.39 -0.95 10.17
C MET A 190 6.26 0.31 10.18
N ILE A 191 6.61 0.81 9.01
CA ILE A 191 7.54 1.93 8.83
C ILE A 191 6.90 3.07 8.05
N ARG A 192 7.20 4.31 8.44
CA ARG A 192 6.65 5.50 7.78
C ARG A 192 7.55 6.72 7.98
N GLY A 193 7.39 7.71 7.12
CA GLY A 193 7.88 9.07 7.38
C GLY A 193 7.00 9.82 8.39
N SER A 194 7.57 10.70 9.19
CA SER A 194 6.80 11.52 10.14
C SER A 194 5.90 12.54 9.44
N GLU A 195 6.25 12.91 8.21
CA GLU A 195 5.54 13.88 7.38
C GLU A 195 4.70 13.23 6.27
N ASP A 196 4.44 11.92 6.37
CA ASP A 196 3.62 11.18 5.40
C ASP A 196 2.12 11.40 5.67
N PRO A 197 1.40 12.15 4.83
CA PRO A 197 -0.04 12.38 4.99
C PRO A 197 -0.89 11.14 4.66
N CYS A 198 -0.36 10.20 3.87
CA CYS A 198 -1.06 8.99 3.46
C CYS A 198 -1.30 8.05 4.66
N THR A 199 -0.37 8.00 5.61
CA THR A 199 -0.53 7.22 6.85
C THR A 199 -1.48 7.86 7.86
N GLY A 200 -1.97 9.08 7.60
CA GLY A 200 -2.78 9.86 8.54
C GLY A 200 -1.99 10.31 9.77
N TYR A 201 -0.70 10.48 9.61
CA TYR A 201 0.25 10.86 10.66
C TYR A 201 0.19 9.89 11.86
N GLU A 202 0.43 10.39 13.08
CA GLU A 202 0.45 9.58 14.30
C GLU A 202 -0.90 8.91 14.58
N LYS A 203 -2.01 9.64 14.39
CA LYS A 203 -3.37 9.12 14.65
C LYS A 203 -3.73 7.97 13.73
N GLY A 204 -3.53 8.12 12.43
CA GLY A 204 -3.85 7.10 11.44
C GLY A 204 -2.91 5.90 11.51
N ALA A 205 -1.62 6.17 11.79
CA ALA A 205 -0.64 5.11 12.00
C ALA A 205 -0.99 4.26 13.23
N LYS A 206 -1.35 4.91 14.36
CA LYS A 206 -1.82 4.23 15.56
C LYS A 206 -3.06 3.38 15.30
N ASP A 207 -4.06 3.90 14.60
CA ASP A 207 -5.27 3.15 14.23
C ASP A 207 -4.94 1.90 13.42
N SER A 208 -4.02 2.00 12.48
CA SER A 208 -3.56 0.87 11.67
C SER A 208 -2.86 -0.21 12.51
N VAL A 209 -2.02 0.18 13.46
CA VAL A 209 -1.36 -0.74 14.40
C VAL A 209 -2.39 -1.39 15.33
N ASP A 210 -3.29 -0.59 15.90
CA ASP A 210 -4.31 -1.07 16.82
C ASP A 210 -5.27 -2.07 16.14
N THR A 211 -5.61 -1.84 14.87
CA THR A 211 -6.42 -2.78 14.07
C THR A 211 -5.74 -4.15 13.95
N LEU A 212 -4.44 -4.19 13.62
CA LEU A 212 -3.70 -5.45 13.54
C LEU A 212 -3.56 -6.14 14.91
N LYS A 213 -3.32 -5.37 15.99
CA LYS A 213 -3.30 -5.92 17.35
C LYS A 213 -4.65 -6.53 17.76
N GLN A 214 -5.75 -5.83 17.47
CA GLN A 214 -7.10 -6.34 17.73
C GLN A 214 -7.42 -7.58 16.88
N ALA A 215 -6.81 -7.69 15.70
CA ALA A 215 -6.93 -8.86 14.84
C ALA A 215 -6.12 -10.08 15.35
N GLY A 216 -5.32 -9.92 16.41
CA GLY A 216 -4.58 -11.00 17.06
C GLY A 216 -3.07 -10.99 16.82
N PHE A 217 -2.51 -10.09 16.04
CA PHE A 217 -1.06 -10.03 15.84
C PHE A 217 -0.36 -9.40 17.04
N SER A 218 0.52 -10.17 17.71
CA SER A 218 1.23 -9.76 18.93
C SER A 218 2.65 -9.23 18.68
N ASN A 219 3.26 -9.59 17.54
CA ASN A 219 4.66 -9.25 17.21
C ASN A 219 4.75 -8.11 16.19
N ILE A 220 4.31 -6.92 16.60
CA ILE A 220 4.33 -5.71 15.74
C ILE A 220 5.36 -4.71 16.27
N SER A 221 6.28 -4.31 15.42
CA SER A 221 7.24 -3.22 15.65
C SER A 221 6.92 -2.03 14.74
N THR A 222 7.24 -0.81 15.20
CA THR A 222 7.01 0.42 14.43
C THR A 222 8.25 1.29 14.41
N ILE A 223 8.56 1.90 13.26
CA ILE A 223 9.60 2.93 13.14
C ILE A 223 9.01 4.13 12.39
N THR A 224 9.21 5.33 12.95
CA THR A 224 8.86 6.58 12.29
C THR A 224 10.13 7.36 12.02
N TYR A 225 10.40 7.65 10.74
CA TYR A 225 11.58 8.40 10.31
C TYR A 225 11.26 9.90 10.32
N PRO A 226 12.00 10.71 11.08
CA PRO A 226 11.76 12.16 11.17
C PRO A 226 11.98 12.83 9.81
N HIS A 227 11.15 13.82 9.49
CA HIS A 227 11.23 14.65 8.28
C HIS A 227 11.11 13.92 6.95
N MET A 228 10.89 12.61 6.93
CA MET A 228 10.60 11.85 5.72
C MET A 228 9.11 11.88 5.41
N ARG A 229 8.78 11.83 4.11
CA ARG A 229 7.43 11.75 3.57
C ARG A 229 7.05 10.32 3.22
N HIS A 230 6.29 10.10 2.15
CA HIS A 230 5.68 8.81 1.82
C HIS A 230 6.69 7.75 1.37
N GLU A 231 7.56 8.09 0.43
CA GLU A 231 8.54 7.17 -0.16
C GLU A 231 9.87 7.18 0.61
N ILE A 232 9.84 6.69 1.83
CA ILE A 232 11.01 6.72 2.74
C ILE A 232 12.27 6.02 2.18
N LEU A 233 12.11 5.09 1.23
CA LEU A 233 13.23 4.43 0.55
C LEU A 233 13.92 5.33 -0.48
N ASN A 234 13.30 6.42 -0.86
CA ASN A 234 13.80 7.38 -1.85
C ASN A 234 14.22 8.71 -1.20
N GLU A 235 14.09 8.85 0.11
CA GLU A 235 14.54 10.03 0.85
C GLU A 235 16.07 10.13 0.93
N LYS A 236 16.61 11.32 1.20
CA LYS A 236 18.08 11.54 1.25
C LYS A 236 18.79 10.67 2.29
N GLU A 237 18.15 10.41 3.42
CA GLU A 237 18.70 9.62 4.51
C GLU A 237 18.20 8.16 4.49
N ASN A 238 17.89 7.62 3.32
CA ASN A 238 17.29 6.31 3.14
C ASN A 238 18.18 5.12 3.56
N GLU A 239 19.50 5.30 3.67
CA GLU A 239 20.42 4.25 4.13
C GLU A 239 20.02 3.68 5.51
N LYS A 240 19.50 4.53 6.40
CA LYS A 240 18.99 4.10 7.69
C LYS A 240 17.76 3.21 7.53
N VAL A 241 16.88 3.55 6.60
CA VAL A 241 15.67 2.74 6.32
C VAL A 241 16.08 1.37 5.80
N TYR A 242 17.04 1.31 4.88
CA TYR A 242 17.56 0.04 4.37
C TYR A 242 18.19 -0.80 5.49
N ALA A 243 19.01 -0.19 6.34
CA ALA A 243 19.65 -0.90 7.47
C ALA A 243 18.61 -1.50 8.43
N ASP A 244 17.59 -0.73 8.82
CA ASP A 244 16.54 -1.18 9.72
C ASP A 244 15.70 -2.33 9.12
N VAL A 245 15.36 -2.24 7.82
CA VAL A 245 14.62 -3.29 7.10
C VAL A 245 15.45 -4.56 6.98
N ILE A 246 16.73 -4.45 6.62
CA ILE A 246 17.64 -5.59 6.51
C ILE A 246 17.79 -6.25 7.89
N ALA A 247 18.05 -5.48 8.93
CA ALA A 247 18.18 -6.00 10.30
C ALA A 247 16.90 -6.72 10.77
N PHE A 248 15.71 -6.19 10.38
CA PHE A 248 14.45 -6.86 10.66
C PHE A 248 14.34 -8.22 9.95
N TYR A 249 14.74 -8.32 8.70
CA TYR A 249 14.69 -9.58 7.96
C TYR A 249 15.73 -10.60 8.42
N GLU A 250 16.91 -10.16 8.84
CA GLU A 250 17.99 -11.04 9.33
C GLU A 250 17.76 -11.55 10.76
N LYS A 251 16.99 -10.84 11.56
CA LYS A 251 16.70 -11.25 12.93
C LYS A 251 15.99 -12.61 12.94
N THR A 252 16.62 -13.63 13.55
CA THR A 252 16.06 -14.97 13.75
C THR A 252 14.92 -15.00 14.75
#